data_08adfcbb76072d214a88e0b4e307462f
#
_entry.id   08adfcbb76072d214a88e0b4e307462f
#
_cell.length_a   1.000
_cell.length_b   1.000
_cell.length_c   1.000
_cell.angle_alpha   90.00
_cell.angle_beta   90.00
_cell.angle_gamma   90.00
#
_symmetry.space_group_name_H-M   'P 1'
#
loop_
_entity.id
_entity.type
_entity.pdbx_description
1 polymer ?
#
loop_
_entity_poly.entity_id
_entity_poly.type
_entity_poly.pdbx_seq_one_letter_code
_entity_poly.pdbx_strand_id
1 'polypeptide(L)'
;MSRVIVIGGGASGLVAAIVAKRGGNDVTILEKNSKCGKKILVTGNGKCNYFNSDFDIKHYYSNNIDKLKMIINDKNKNIILDFFDSIGVVPDIRNGYYYPYSNQAVSILNAYF
;
A
#
# COMPACT_ATOMS: atom_id res chain seq x y z
N MET A 1 -15.54 15.68 -11.58
CA MET A 1 -14.32 15.88 -10.77
C MET A 1 -14.69 16.39 -9.39
N SER A 2 -14.21 15.74 -8.37
CA SER A 2 -14.42 16.16 -6.97
C SER A 2 -13.11 16.62 -6.36
N ARG A 3 -13.22 17.38 -5.27
CA ARG A 3 -12.08 17.72 -4.43
C ARG A 3 -11.98 16.66 -3.33
N VAL A 4 -10.83 16.01 -3.21
CA VAL A 4 -10.58 14.96 -2.20
C VAL A 4 -9.43 15.42 -1.31
N ILE A 5 -9.65 15.38 0.00
CA ILE A 5 -8.62 15.66 0.98
C ILE A 5 -8.32 14.37 1.74
N VAL A 6 -7.05 13.96 1.76
CA VAL A 6 -6.57 12.79 2.49
C VAL A 6 -5.85 13.27 3.74
N ILE A 7 -6.31 12.83 4.89
CA ILE A 7 -5.68 13.16 6.18
C ILE A 7 -4.67 12.06 6.51
N GLY A 8 -3.42 12.42 6.53
CA GLY A 8 -2.31 11.50 6.79
C GLY A 8 -1.68 10.97 5.51
N GLY A 9 -0.38 11.19 5.37
CA GLY A 9 0.42 10.76 4.22
C GLY A 9 1.25 9.50 4.50
N GLY A 10 0.72 8.55 5.25
CA GLY A 10 1.31 7.22 5.41
C GLY A 10 1.02 6.32 4.20
N ALA A 11 1.33 5.05 4.31
CA ALA A 11 1.16 4.09 3.21
C ALA A 11 -0.28 4.08 2.67
N SER A 12 -1.27 3.96 3.56
CA SER A 12 -2.68 3.91 3.15
C SER A 12 -3.17 5.23 2.56
N GLY A 13 -2.76 6.35 3.13
CA GLY A 13 -3.13 7.67 2.62
C GLY A 13 -2.54 7.95 1.24
N LEU A 14 -1.29 7.54 1.01
CA LEU A 14 -0.65 7.68 -0.29
C LEU A 14 -1.37 6.85 -1.37
N VAL A 15 -1.72 5.61 -1.07
CA VAL A 15 -2.48 4.77 -2.01
C VAL A 15 -3.86 5.36 -2.29
N ALA A 16 -4.56 5.81 -1.26
CA ALA A 16 -5.87 6.45 -1.42
C ALA A 16 -5.78 7.69 -2.31
N ALA A 17 -4.76 8.52 -2.12
CA ALA A 17 -4.55 9.72 -2.93
C ALA A 17 -4.26 9.37 -4.40
N ILE A 18 -3.42 8.38 -4.65
CA ILE A 18 -3.09 7.94 -6.02
C ILE A 18 -4.35 7.44 -6.73
N VAL A 19 -5.12 6.58 -6.08
CA VAL A 19 -6.35 6.01 -6.65
C VAL A 19 -7.37 7.11 -6.92
N ALA A 20 -7.57 8.04 -5.99
CA ALA A 20 -8.47 9.17 -6.18
C ALA A 20 -8.03 10.06 -7.34
N LYS A 21 -6.72 10.32 -7.47
CA LYS A 21 -6.17 11.13 -8.57
C LYS A 21 -6.36 10.44 -9.91
N ARG A 22 -6.15 9.14 -9.99
CA ARG A 22 -6.40 8.35 -11.21
C ARG A 22 -7.86 8.39 -11.64
N GLY A 23 -8.78 8.57 -10.69
CA GLY A 23 -10.21 8.75 -10.95
C GLY A 23 -10.57 10.13 -11.46
N GLY A 24 -9.61 11.01 -11.71
CA GLY A 24 -9.84 12.37 -12.26
C GLY A 24 -10.17 13.42 -11.22
N ASN A 25 -9.88 13.17 -9.95
CA ASN A 25 -10.17 14.10 -8.86
C ASN A 25 -9.00 15.05 -8.57
N ASP A 26 -9.31 16.17 -7.92
CA ASP A 26 -8.33 17.10 -7.37
C ASP A 26 -8.00 16.65 -5.95
N VAL A 27 -6.76 16.20 -5.70
CA VAL A 27 -6.39 15.52 -4.45
C VAL A 27 -5.33 16.32 -3.69
N THR A 28 -5.57 16.51 -2.40
CA THR A 28 -4.62 17.12 -1.47
C THR A 28 -4.38 16.19 -0.27
N ILE A 29 -3.13 15.97 0.10
CA ILE A 29 -2.76 15.25 1.31
C ILE A 29 -2.37 16.24 2.39
N LEU A 30 -2.93 16.08 3.58
CA LEU A 30 -2.54 16.83 4.77
C LEU A 30 -1.72 15.91 5.68
N GLU A 31 -0.43 16.21 5.84
CA GLU A 31 0.50 15.43 6.64
C GLU A 31 1.16 16.31 7.69
N LYS A 32 1.08 15.90 8.97
CA LYS A 32 1.65 16.68 10.08
C LYS A 32 3.18 16.66 10.14
N ASN A 33 3.80 15.62 9.59
CA ASN A 33 5.27 15.52 9.50
C ASN A 33 5.79 16.26 8.27
N SER A 34 7.08 16.52 8.22
CA SER A 34 7.70 17.22 7.09
C SER A 34 7.65 16.45 5.77
N LYS A 35 7.51 15.13 5.83
CA LYS A 35 7.47 14.26 4.65
C LYS A 35 6.41 13.18 4.79
N CYS A 36 5.75 12.87 3.67
CA CYS A 36 4.85 11.71 3.57
C CYS A 36 5.65 10.40 3.55
N GLY A 37 5.02 9.33 4.03
CA GLY A 37 5.56 7.98 3.90
C GLY A 37 6.77 7.67 4.76
N LYS A 38 7.06 8.47 5.74
CA LYS A 38 8.26 8.32 6.58
C LYS A 38 8.35 6.94 7.24
N LYS A 39 7.22 6.41 7.71
CA LYS A 39 7.19 5.11 8.38
C LYS A 39 7.51 3.94 7.45
N ILE A 40 7.25 4.08 6.16
CA ILE A 40 7.56 3.05 5.16
C ILE A 40 9.04 2.66 5.19
N LEU A 41 9.91 3.63 5.44
CA LEU A 41 11.37 3.45 5.40
C LEU A 41 11.89 2.45 6.44
N VAL A 42 11.14 2.22 7.52
CA VAL A 42 11.55 1.31 8.61
C VAL A 42 10.81 -0.03 8.56
N THR A 43 9.85 -0.19 7.66
CA THR A 43 9.10 -1.44 7.54
C THR A 43 9.98 -2.56 6.95
N GLY A 44 9.67 -3.81 7.30
CA GLY A 44 10.40 -4.96 6.79
C GLY A 44 11.90 -4.88 7.05
N ASN A 45 12.30 -4.36 8.20
CA ASN A 45 13.70 -4.16 8.57
C ASN A 45 14.46 -3.29 7.54
N GLY A 46 13.81 -2.22 7.07
CA GLY A 46 14.36 -1.30 6.07
C GLY A 46 14.21 -1.74 4.62
N LYS A 47 13.57 -2.87 4.37
CA LYS A 47 13.37 -3.45 3.03
C LYS A 47 11.96 -3.28 2.50
N CYS A 48 11.01 -2.92 3.33
CA CYS A 48 9.57 -2.84 3.05
C CYS A 48 8.96 -4.14 2.55
N ASN A 49 8.57 -5.00 3.49
CA ASN A 49 7.73 -6.16 3.15
C ASN A 49 6.31 -5.64 2.89
N TYR A 50 5.93 -5.50 1.63
CA TYR A 50 4.67 -4.84 1.27
C TYR A 50 3.51 -5.80 0.98
N PHE A 51 3.77 -7.10 0.85
CA PHE A 51 2.72 -8.08 0.59
C PHE A 51 3.19 -9.47 0.99
N ASN A 52 2.22 -10.38 1.18
CA ASN A 52 2.48 -11.80 1.38
C ASN A 52 1.52 -12.60 0.48
N SER A 53 2.06 -13.58 -0.24
CA SER A 53 1.26 -14.42 -1.14
C SER A 53 0.21 -15.26 -0.39
N ASP A 54 0.44 -15.54 0.89
CA ASP A 54 -0.55 -16.17 1.78
C ASP A 54 -1.53 -15.11 2.34
N PHE A 55 -2.26 -14.47 1.44
CA PHE A 55 -3.24 -13.44 1.74
C PHE A 55 -4.57 -14.11 2.06
N ASP A 56 -4.74 -14.58 3.30
CA ASP A 56 -5.86 -15.39 3.72
C ASP A 56 -6.48 -14.84 5.00
N ILE A 57 -7.80 -14.83 5.05
CA ILE A 57 -8.59 -14.35 6.20
C ILE A 57 -8.23 -15.06 7.51
N LYS A 58 -7.76 -16.30 7.45
CA LYS A 58 -7.38 -17.09 8.64
C LYS A 58 -6.26 -16.45 9.48
N HIS A 59 -5.46 -15.56 8.89
CA HIS A 59 -4.37 -14.85 9.57
C HIS A 59 -4.83 -13.60 10.32
N TYR A 60 -6.10 -13.24 10.23
CA TYR A 60 -6.63 -12.00 10.77
C TYR A 60 -7.59 -12.25 11.91
N TYR A 61 -7.57 -11.38 12.91
CA TYR A 61 -8.42 -11.46 14.10
C TYR A 61 -9.28 -10.21 14.19
N SER A 62 -10.58 -10.38 14.32
CA SER A 62 -11.50 -9.26 14.43
C SER A 62 -12.84 -9.71 15.05
N ASN A 63 -13.47 -8.81 15.77
CA ASN A 63 -14.87 -8.98 16.20
C ASN A 63 -15.84 -8.81 15.03
N ASN A 64 -15.38 -8.40 13.86
CA ASN A 64 -16.19 -8.19 12.66
C ASN A 64 -15.57 -8.88 11.46
N ILE A 65 -15.54 -10.21 11.50
CA ILE A 65 -14.89 -11.02 10.46
C ILE A 65 -15.57 -10.85 9.09
N ASP A 66 -16.88 -10.60 9.06
CA ASP A 66 -17.60 -10.42 7.79
C ASP A 66 -17.12 -9.18 7.03
N LYS A 67 -16.83 -8.10 7.74
CA LYS A 67 -16.23 -6.91 7.12
C LYS A 67 -14.82 -7.17 6.64
N LEU A 68 -14.01 -7.93 7.39
CA LEU A 68 -12.67 -8.30 6.95
C LEU A 68 -12.70 -9.14 5.68
N LYS A 69 -13.65 -10.05 5.53
CA LYS A 69 -13.80 -10.86 4.31
C LYS A 69 -14.08 -10.04 3.06
N MET A 70 -14.67 -8.86 3.21
CA MET A 70 -14.88 -7.93 2.10
C MET A 70 -13.57 -7.28 1.63
N ILE A 71 -12.54 -7.28 2.48
CA ILE A 71 -11.23 -6.69 2.19
C ILE A 71 -10.21 -7.77 1.86
N ILE A 72 -10.14 -8.83 2.69
CA ILE A 72 -9.17 -9.92 2.56
C ILE A 72 -9.81 -11.04 1.74
N ASN A 73 -9.59 -11.03 0.44
CA ASN A 73 -10.11 -12.02 -0.50
C ASN A 73 -9.24 -12.06 -1.76
N ASP A 74 -9.45 -13.09 -2.60
CA ASP A 74 -8.63 -13.31 -3.80
C ASP A 74 -8.76 -12.19 -4.83
N LYS A 75 -9.95 -11.59 -4.95
CA LYS A 75 -10.15 -10.46 -5.86
C LYS A 75 -9.26 -9.27 -5.47
N ASN A 76 -9.24 -8.93 -4.18
CA ASN A 76 -8.44 -7.82 -3.69
C ASN A 76 -6.95 -8.14 -3.69
N LYS A 77 -6.56 -9.40 -3.52
CA LYS A 77 -5.18 -9.84 -3.71
C LYS A 77 -4.65 -9.41 -5.08
N ASN A 78 -5.39 -9.71 -6.14
CA ASN A 78 -5.01 -9.34 -7.50
C ASN A 78 -5.00 -7.83 -7.70
N ILE A 79 -5.97 -7.12 -7.14
CA ILE A 79 -6.04 -5.65 -7.21
C ILE A 79 -4.80 -5.01 -6.55
N ILE A 80 -4.37 -5.51 -5.40
CA ILE A 80 -3.19 -5.02 -4.69
C ILE A 80 -1.92 -5.24 -5.52
N LEU A 81 -1.74 -6.45 -6.05
CA LEU A 81 -0.56 -6.77 -6.86
C LEU A 81 -0.52 -5.95 -8.14
N ASP A 82 -1.66 -5.79 -8.82
CA ASP A 82 -1.76 -4.95 -10.01
C ASP A 82 -1.45 -3.48 -9.70
N PHE A 83 -1.86 -2.99 -8.54
CA PHE A 83 -1.55 -1.63 -8.11
C PHE A 83 -0.03 -1.42 -8.01
N PHE A 84 0.68 -2.29 -7.31
CA PHE A 84 2.13 -2.15 -7.16
C PHE A 84 2.86 -2.29 -8.49
N ASP A 85 2.41 -3.21 -9.35
CA ASP A 85 2.94 -3.30 -10.71
C ASP A 85 2.73 -2.00 -11.48
N SER A 86 1.56 -1.38 -11.36
CA SER A 86 1.19 -0.16 -12.07
C SER A 86 2.05 1.06 -11.68
N ILE A 87 2.62 1.07 -10.49
CA ILE A 87 3.53 2.13 -10.04
C ILE A 87 5.02 1.76 -10.22
N GLY A 88 5.28 0.64 -10.90
CA GLY A 88 6.63 0.25 -11.30
C GLY A 88 7.41 -0.53 -10.25
N VAL A 89 6.74 -1.10 -9.24
CA VAL A 89 7.42 -1.94 -8.25
C VAL A 89 7.62 -3.33 -8.81
N VAL A 90 8.90 -3.74 -8.92
CA VAL A 90 9.29 -5.10 -9.30
C VAL A 90 9.53 -5.89 -8.01
N PRO A 91 8.84 -7.02 -7.79
CA PRO A 91 8.98 -7.76 -6.55
C PRO A 91 10.21 -8.67 -6.51
N ASP A 92 10.78 -8.79 -5.31
CA ASP A 92 11.66 -9.90 -4.92
C ASP A 92 10.87 -10.74 -3.91
N ILE A 93 10.49 -11.96 -4.32
CA ILE A 93 9.60 -12.81 -3.53
C ILE A 93 10.43 -13.89 -2.84
N ARG A 94 10.38 -13.91 -1.49
CA ARG A 94 11.09 -14.88 -0.68
C ARG A 94 10.13 -15.54 0.31
N ASN A 95 9.91 -16.85 0.17
CA ASN A 95 9.00 -17.62 1.02
C ASN A 95 7.59 -17.00 1.11
N GLY A 96 7.10 -16.42 -0.01
CA GLY A 96 5.82 -15.74 -0.07
C GLY A 96 5.84 -14.28 0.40
N TYR A 97 6.94 -13.79 0.97
CA TYR A 97 7.11 -12.39 1.36
C TYR A 97 7.56 -11.55 0.16
N TYR A 98 6.84 -10.48 -0.11
CA TYR A 98 7.13 -9.56 -1.20
C TYR A 98 7.93 -8.37 -0.71
N TYR A 99 9.09 -8.15 -1.30
CA TYR A 99 9.94 -6.97 -1.10
C TYR A 99 10.17 -6.28 -2.45
N PRO A 100 10.51 -4.98 -2.48
CA PRO A 100 10.98 -4.39 -3.73
C PRO A 100 12.27 -5.08 -4.16
N TYR A 101 12.47 -5.20 -5.47
CA TYR A 101 13.64 -5.90 -6.02
C TYR A 101 14.98 -5.36 -5.48
N SER A 102 15.04 -4.06 -5.21
CA SER A 102 16.21 -3.42 -4.60
C SER A 102 16.46 -3.85 -3.15
N ASN A 103 15.47 -4.44 -2.48
CA ASN A 103 15.47 -4.74 -1.04
C ASN A 103 15.66 -3.50 -0.17
N GLN A 104 15.25 -2.34 -0.65
CA GLN A 104 15.31 -1.06 0.06
C GLN A 104 13.94 -0.40 0.10
N ALA A 105 13.46 -0.08 1.29
CA ALA A 105 12.15 0.54 1.48
C ALA A 105 12.01 1.86 0.72
N VAL A 106 13.09 2.58 0.51
CA VAL A 106 13.08 3.83 -0.25
C VAL A 106 12.55 3.64 -1.67
N SER A 107 12.75 2.47 -2.28
CA SER A 107 12.22 2.18 -3.62
C SER A 107 10.70 2.18 -3.63
N ILE A 108 10.05 1.64 -2.58
CA ILE A 108 8.59 1.70 -2.44
C ILE A 108 8.15 3.14 -2.23
N LEU A 109 8.80 3.87 -1.34
CA LEU A 109 8.46 5.26 -1.08
C LEU A 109 8.53 6.11 -2.35
N ASN A 110 9.61 5.96 -3.13
CA ASN A 110 9.80 6.70 -4.38
C ASN A 110 8.76 6.30 -5.45
N ALA A 111 8.30 5.05 -5.47
CA ALA A 111 7.28 4.59 -6.41
C ALA A 111 5.93 5.30 -6.22
N TYR A 112 5.61 5.78 -5.00
CA TYR A 112 4.39 6.52 -4.73
C TYR A 112 4.42 7.96 -5.28
N PHE A 113 5.56 8.48 -5.59
CA PHE A 113 5.75 9.82 -6.14
C PHE A 113 6.17 9.75 -7.60
#